data_5a622a0539ee8101693a2fae1c5c18f4
#
_entry.id   5a622a0539ee8101693a2fae1c5c18f4
#
_cell.length_a   1.000
_cell.length_b   1.000
_cell.length_c   1.000
_cell.angle_alpha   90.00
_cell.angle_beta   90.00
_cell.angle_gamma   90.00
#
_symmetry.space_group_name_H-M   'P 1'
#
loop_
_entity.id
_entity.type
_entity.pdbx_description
1 polymer ?
#
loop_
_entity_poly.entity_id
_entity_poly.type
_entity_poly.pdbx_seq_one_letter_code
_entity_poly.pdbx_strand_id
1 'polypeptide(L)'
;MRKIVLLFVAFAMALAAHADNKIDRKAVVTRHNPHITSIDSLASLTVGNGGFAFTVDATGLQTFPEKYSNGVPLGTMSDWGWHSFPNDKGYKIEEALVNHDFHRGHDEYYAAQFRTPGRQQDASNYFRQNPHRLHLGNIGLNLADPNLVSNIDETLDLWTGKVESRFKYGEQNYHVKTVCDPDKDVVASHIESDGTIEVVLRFPYPTGKHSDDACDWNQDSRHTTTLEKEGTHA
;
A
#
# COMPACT_ATOMS: atom_id res chain seq x y z
N MET A 1 8.54 5.55 67.70
CA MET A 1 7.67 6.38 66.88
C MET A 1 8.41 6.96 65.66
N ARG A 2 9.53 7.66 65.78
CA ARG A 2 10.27 8.23 64.62
C ARG A 2 10.66 7.23 63.54
N LYS A 3 11.09 6.00 63.90
CA LYS A 3 11.48 4.98 62.90
C LYS A 3 10.28 4.41 62.11
N ILE A 4 9.10 4.32 62.74
CA ILE A 4 7.85 3.84 62.11
C ILE A 4 7.33 4.90 61.13
N VAL A 5 7.40 6.18 61.44
CA VAL A 5 7.00 7.28 60.57
C VAL A 5 7.90 7.33 59.31
N LEU A 6 9.22 7.13 59.47
CA LEU A 6 10.16 7.08 58.34
C LEU A 6 9.89 5.90 57.42
N LEU A 7 9.51 4.71 57.97
CA LEU A 7 9.14 3.56 57.15
C LEU A 7 7.84 3.80 56.34
N PHE A 8 6.84 4.45 56.96
CA PHE A 8 5.58 4.80 56.24
C PHE A 8 5.80 5.84 55.14
N VAL A 9 6.66 6.84 55.36
CA VAL A 9 7.00 7.85 54.37
C VAL A 9 7.81 7.23 53.20
N ALA A 10 8.74 6.31 53.49
CA ALA A 10 9.50 5.60 52.47
C ALA A 10 8.59 4.65 51.64
N PHE A 11 7.61 3.98 52.28
CA PHE A 11 6.64 3.11 51.59
C PHE A 11 5.65 3.93 50.75
N ALA A 12 5.21 5.11 51.25
CA ALA A 12 4.35 6.01 50.46
C ALA A 12 5.10 6.62 49.26
N MET A 13 6.39 6.94 49.39
CA MET A 13 7.21 7.39 48.26
C MET A 13 7.49 6.26 47.27
N ALA A 14 7.64 5.01 47.69
CA ALA A 14 7.79 3.86 46.80
C ALA A 14 6.48 3.57 46.00
N LEU A 15 5.31 3.77 46.62
CA LEU A 15 4.02 3.67 45.96
C LEU A 15 3.79 4.81 44.94
N ALA A 16 4.24 6.02 45.26
CA ALA A 16 4.16 7.15 44.32
C ALA A 16 5.12 7.00 43.12
N ALA A 17 6.22 6.26 43.26
CA ALA A 17 7.15 5.97 42.18
C ALA A 17 6.58 4.89 41.19
N HIS A 18 5.48 4.23 41.55
CA HIS A 18 4.71 3.37 40.63
C HIS A 18 3.55 4.12 40.00
N ALA A 19 3.59 5.46 39.97
CA ALA A 19 2.65 6.24 39.17
C ALA A 19 2.75 5.77 37.74
N ASP A 20 1.65 5.15 37.28
CA ASP A 20 1.42 4.61 35.94
C ASP A 20 2.07 5.49 34.87
N ASN A 21 3.27 5.15 34.45
CA ASN A 21 3.81 5.63 33.18
C ASN A 21 2.98 4.96 32.06
N LYS A 22 1.73 5.37 31.93
CA LYS A 22 0.93 4.96 30.79
C LYS A 22 1.67 5.45 29.54
N ILE A 23 2.11 4.48 28.74
CA ILE A 23 2.73 4.77 27.47
C ILE A 23 1.70 5.54 26.63
N ASP A 24 2.01 6.78 26.26
CA ASP A 24 1.22 7.51 25.28
C ASP A 24 1.43 6.87 23.90
N ARG A 25 0.58 5.91 23.60
CA ARG A 25 0.66 5.14 22.35
C ARG A 25 0.52 6.01 21.11
N LYS A 26 -0.29 7.09 21.19
CA LYS A 26 -0.45 8.02 20.07
C LYS A 26 0.87 8.76 19.83
N ALA A 27 1.48 9.32 20.83
CA ALA A 27 2.77 10.00 20.72
C ALA A 27 3.87 9.05 20.22
N VAL A 28 3.86 7.77 20.67
CA VAL A 28 4.81 6.75 20.20
C VAL A 28 4.63 6.46 18.71
N VAL A 29 3.39 6.36 18.22
CA VAL A 29 3.09 6.06 16.81
C VAL A 29 3.37 7.29 15.95
N THR A 30 2.82 8.46 16.29
CA THR A 30 2.86 9.65 15.42
C THR A 30 4.26 10.23 15.22
N ARG A 31 5.21 9.99 16.13
CA ARG A 31 6.61 10.38 15.91
C ARG A 31 7.29 9.65 14.74
N HIS A 32 6.66 8.60 14.22
CA HIS A 32 7.14 7.82 13.09
C HIS A 32 6.35 8.08 11.81
N ASN A 33 5.49 9.10 11.80
CA ASN A 33 4.75 9.49 10.60
C ASN A 33 5.73 9.73 9.44
N PRO A 34 5.60 9.03 8.30
CA PRO A 34 6.38 9.33 7.10
C PRO A 34 6.07 10.74 6.61
N HIS A 35 7.11 11.44 6.18
CA HIS A 35 7.01 12.79 5.60
C HIS A 35 7.80 12.84 4.29
N ILE A 36 7.11 13.17 3.20
CA ILE A 36 7.62 13.15 1.83
C ILE A 36 7.67 14.59 1.32
N THR A 37 8.81 14.99 0.75
CA THR A 37 9.05 16.36 0.25
C THR A 37 9.49 16.38 -1.23
N SER A 38 9.55 15.23 -1.88
CA SER A 38 9.92 15.08 -3.28
C SER A 38 9.26 13.86 -3.90
N ILE A 39 9.17 13.82 -5.23
CA ILE A 39 8.79 12.60 -5.95
C ILE A 39 9.96 11.61 -5.85
N ASP A 40 9.78 10.56 -5.06
CA ASP A 40 10.74 9.46 -4.91
C ASP A 40 10.01 8.14 -5.16
N SER A 41 10.46 7.40 -6.16
CA SER A 41 9.86 6.12 -6.57
C SER A 41 9.87 5.04 -5.48
N LEU A 42 10.70 5.17 -4.44
CA LEU A 42 10.79 4.25 -3.32
C LEU A 42 9.96 4.70 -2.10
N ALA A 43 9.35 5.88 -2.15
CA ALA A 43 8.68 6.52 -1.02
C ALA A 43 7.18 6.73 -1.24
N SER A 44 6.52 5.85 -2.00
CA SER A 44 5.05 5.85 -2.08
C SER A 44 4.43 5.49 -0.74
N LEU A 45 3.27 6.08 -0.43
CA LEU A 45 2.52 5.82 0.80
C LEU A 45 1.28 4.98 0.50
N THR A 46 0.78 4.25 1.50
CA THR A 46 -0.38 3.37 1.31
C THR A 46 -1.41 3.59 2.41
N VAL A 47 -2.67 3.73 2.03
CA VAL A 47 -3.83 3.62 2.92
C VAL A 47 -4.56 2.31 2.64
N GLY A 48 -5.20 1.72 3.66
CA GLY A 48 -5.90 0.45 3.51
C GLY A 48 -6.53 -0.02 4.81
N ASN A 49 -7.24 -1.15 4.75
CA ASN A 49 -7.95 -1.74 5.88
C ASN A 49 -7.50 -3.19 6.20
N GLY A 50 -6.46 -3.67 5.51
CA GLY A 50 -5.96 -5.05 5.62
C GLY A 50 -6.45 -5.97 4.51
N GLY A 51 -7.66 -5.80 3.97
CA GLY A 51 -8.19 -6.48 2.80
C GLY A 51 -8.10 -5.66 1.50
N PHE A 52 -7.99 -4.35 1.65
CA PHE A 52 -7.88 -3.38 0.56
C PHE A 52 -6.66 -2.49 0.76
N ALA A 53 -6.01 -2.07 -0.33
CA ALA A 53 -4.86 -1.17 -0.34
C ALA A 53 -4.93 -0.20 -1.52
N PHE A 54 -4.62 1.07 -1.24
CA PHE A 54 -4.51 2.15 -2.21
C PHE A 54 -3.18 2.87 -1.99
N THR A 55 -2.22 2.64 -2.90
CA THR A 55 -0.87 3.20 -2.82
C THR A 55 -0.81 4.49 -3.62
N VAL A 56 -0.38 5.58 -2.99
CA VAL A 56 -0.38 6.93 -3.55
C VAL A 56 1.04 7.45 -3.78
N ASP A 57 1.17 8.37 -4.70
CA ASP A 57 2.38 9.17 -4.92
C ASP A 57 2.36 10.47 -4.08
N ALA A 58 3.38 11.29 -4.23
CA ALA A 58 3.53 12.55 -3.51
C ALA A 58 2.39 13.57 -3.68
N THR A 59 1.41 13.30 -4.54
CA THR A 59 0.19 14.13 -4.70
C THR A 59 -0.96 13.68 -3.79
N GLY A 60 -0.79 12.59 -3.03
CA GLY A 60 -1.83 11.97 -2.23
C GLY A 60 -2.84 11.15 -3.03
N LEU A 61 -2.60 10.95 -4.33
CA LEU A 61 -3.35 10.13 -5.28
C LEU A 61 -2.40 9.28 -6.11
N GLN A 62 -2.82 8.80 -7.29
CA GLN A 62 -2.01 7.99 -8.20
C GLN A 62 -1.80 8.74 -9.51
N THR A 63 -1.20 9.93 -9.41
CA THR A 63 -1.09 10.89 -10.51
C THR A 63 0.00 10.51 -11.50
N PHE A 64 1.16 10.05 -11.02
CA PHE A 64 2.35 9.78 -11.83
C PHE A 64 2.83 8.33 -11.72
N PRO A 65 2.02 7.30 -12.05
CA PRO A 65 2.40 5.90 -11.85
C PRO A 65 3.69 5.52 -12.57
N GLU A 66 4.01 6.13 -13.71
CA GLU A 66 5.22 5.85 -14.47
C GLU A 66 6.50 6.20 -13.71
N LYS A 67 6.45 7.18 -12.79
CA LYS A 67 7.59 7.56 -11.95
C LYS A 67 7.90 6.53 -10.87
N TYR A 68 6.92 5.72 -10.50
CA TYR A 68 7.02 4.73 -9.42
C TYR A 68 7.18 3.29 -9.96
N SER A 69 7.06 3.07 -11.26
CA SER A 69 7.07 1.73 -11.89
C SER A 69 8.35 0.93 -11.63
N ASN A 70 9.50 1.59 -11.48
CA ASN A 70 10.79 0.96 -11.17
C ASN A 70 11.14 0.99 -9.67
N GLY A 71 10.22 1.41 -8.82
CA GLY A 71 10.39 1.49 -7.37
C GLY A 71 9.30 0.71 -6.65
N VAL A 72 8.46 1.41 -5.88
CA VAL A 72 7.23 0.87 -5.28
C VAL A 72 6.05 1.32 -6.13
N PRO A 73 5.51 0.45 -7.00
CA PRO A 73 4.47 0.82 -7.94
C PRO A 73 3.20 1.30 -7.25
N LEU A 74 2.54 2.30 -7.84
CA LEU A 74 1.22 2.73 -7.40
C LEU A 74 0.20 1.67 -7.78
N GLY A 75 -0.70 1.33 -6.86
CA GLY A 75 -1.68 0.29 -7.12
C GLY A 75 -2.90 0.40 -6.23
N THR A 76 -4.00 -0.13 -6.75
CA THR A 76 -5.25 -0.37 -6.04
C THR A 76 -5.55 -1.85 -6.07
N MET A 77 -5.58 -2.49 -4.91
CA MET A 77 -5.78 -3.93 -4.79
C MET A 77 -6.74 -4.27 -3.67
N SER A 78 -7.49 -5.36 -3.83
CA SER A 78 -8.38 -5.90 -2.80
C SER A 78 -8.32 -7.42 -2.75
N ASP A 79 -8.72 -7.99 -1.62
CA ASP A 79 -8.81 -9.44 -1.41
C ASP A 79 -9.79 -10.13 -2.37
N TRP A 80 -10.87 -9.47 -2.75
CA TRP A 80 -11.84 -9.98 -3.72
C TRP A 80 -11.39 -9.84 -5.19
N GLY A 81 -10.42 -8.96 -5.47
CA GLY A 81 -9.87 -8.71 -6.81
C GLY A 81 -8.76 -9.68 -7.15
N TRP A 82 -9.08 -10.93 -7.40
CA TRP A 82 -8.10 -11.95 -7.73
C TRP A 82 -8.50 -12.78 -8.95
N HIS A 83 -7.50 -13.44 -9.56
CA HIS A 83 -7.68 -14.34 -10.68
C HIS A 83 -6.73 -15.53 -10.58
N SER A 84 -7.05 -16.62 -11.23
CA SER A 84 -6.18 -17.78 -11.39
C SER A 84 -6.30 -18.32 -12.80
N PHE A 85 -5.18 -18.56 -13.45
CA PHE A 85 -5.18 -19.26 -14.74
C PHE A 85 -5.54 -20.74 -14.53
N PRO A 86 -6.19 -21.39 -15.51
CA PRO A 86 -6.45 -22.82 -15.47
C PRO A 86 -5.15 -23.64 -15.35
N ASN A 87 -5.23 -24.76 -14.63
CA ASN A 87 -4.11 -25.69 -14.52
C ASN A 87 -4.20 -26.79 -15.60
N ASP A 88 -4.12 -26.39 -16.86
CA ASP A 88 -4.28 -27.30 -18.02
C ASP A 88 -3.19 -28.36 -18.12
N LYS A 89 -2.02 -28.08 -17.53
CA LYS A 89 -0.89 -29.03 -17.50
C LYS A 89 -0.91 -29.95 -16.28
N GLY A 90 -1.90 -29.80 -15.39
CA GLY A 90 -2.10 -30.63 -14.22
C GLY A 90 -0.91 -30.62 -13.27
N TYR A 91 -0.31 -29.45 -13.01
CA TYR A 91 0.75 -29.31 -12.03
C TYR A 91 0.26 -29.65 -10.62
N LYS A 92 1.12 -30.30 -9.84
CA LYS A 92 0.88 -30.59 -8.43
C LYS A 92 1.82 -29.74 -7.58
N ILE A 93 1.35 -29.33 -6.41
CA ILE A 93 2.15 -28.46 -5.52
C ILE A 93 3.45 -29.13 -5.10
N GLU A 94 3.45 -30.46 -4.94
CA GLU A 94 4.63 -31.23 -4.58
C GLU A 94 5.77 -31.11 -5.62
N GLU A 95 5.43 -30.82 -6.89
CA GLU A 95 6.40 -30.57 -7.95
C GLU A 95 7.15 -29.23 -7.75
N ALA A 96 6.57 -28.31 -7.01
CA ALA A 96 7.13 -26.99 -6.70
C ALA A 96 7.85 -26.93 -5.35
N LEU A 97 7.88 -28.04 -4.59
CA LEU A 97 8.48 -28.10 -3.26
C LEU A 97 9.82 -28.84 -3.26
N VAL A 98 10.69 -28.41 -2.36
CA VAL A 98 11.93 -29.12 -2.02
C VAL A 98 11.94 -29.40 -0.52
N ASN A 99 12.31 -30.63 -0.14
CA ASN A 99 12.56 -30.92 1.26
C ASN A 99 13.85 -30.24 1.71
N HIS A 100 13.77 -29.48 2.79
CA HIS A 100 14.89 -28.75 3.36
C HIS A 100 15.17 -29.22 4.78
N ASP A 101 16.40 -29.68 5.01
CA ASP A 101 16.91 -30.00 6.35
C ASP A 101 17.35 -28.69 7.05
N PHE A 102 16.61 -28.32 8.07
CA PHE A 102 16.93 -27.15 8.90
C PHE A 102 17.97 -27.44 9.99
N HIS A 103 18.57 -28.65 10.01
CA HIS A 103 19.59 -29.07 10.99
C HIS A 103 19.12 -28.99 12.46
N ARG A 104 17.79 -29.10 12.67
CA ARG A 104 17.15 -29.05 14.02
C ARG A 104 16.32 -30.29 14.35
N GLY A 105 16.61 -31.40 13.67
CA GLY A 105 15.94 -32.68 13.88
C GLY A 105 14.60 -32.83 13.18
N HIS A 106 14.28 -31.97 12.23
CA HIS A 106 13.14 -32.09 11.33
C HIS A 106 13.46 -31.52 9.95
N ASP A 107 12.85 -32.11 8.96
CA ASP A 107 12.84 -31.67 7.57
C ASP A 107 11.49 -31.06 7.25
N GLU A 108 11.49 -29.98 6.46
CA GLU A 108 10.26 -29.33 6.02
C GLU A 108 10.25 -29.13 4.52
N TYR A 109 9.08 -29.29 3.92
CA TYR A 109 8.87 -28.96 2.51
C TYR A 109 8.79 -27.45 2.33
N TYR A 110 9.56 -26.97 1.37
CA TYR A 110 9.75 -25.55 1.14
C TYR A 110 9.54 -25.24 -0.34
N ALA A 111 8.76 -24.18 -0.63
CA ALA A 111 8.57 -23.72 -2.00
C ALA A 111 9.90 -23.22 -2.59
N ALA A 112 10.32 -23.82 -3.70
CA ALA A 112 11.58 -23.50 -4.33
C ALA A 112 11.39 -22.81 -5.69
N GLN A 113 12.33 -21.92 -6.00
CA GLN A 113 12.44 -21.33 -7.33
C GLN A 113 13.44 -22.17 -8.16
N PHE A 114 12.91 -23.03 -9.02
CA PHE A 114 13.73 -23.81 -9.95
C PHE A 114 14.23 -22.94 -11.09
N ARG A 115 15.53 -22.98 -11.37
CA ARG A 115 16.16 -22.19 -12.42
C ARG A 115 16.40 -22.99 -13.71
N THR A 116 16.41 -24.33 -13.61
CA THR A 116 16.57 -25.21 -14.77
C THR A 116 15.24 -25.35 -15.51
N PRO A 117 15.18 -25.08 -16.80
CA PRO A 117 13.99 -25.28 -17.60
C PRO A 117 13.46 -26.72 -17.50
N GLY A 118 12.15 -26.87 -17.35
CA GLY A 118 11.47 -28.15 -17.25
C GLY A 118 10.24 -28.09 -16.38
N ARG A 119 9.57 -29.24 -16.22
CA ARG A 119 8.27 -29.34 -15.55
C ARG A 119 8.26 -28.78 -14.12
N GLN A 120 9.35 -28.97 -13.37
CA GLN A 120 9.45 -28.44 -12.00
C GLN A 120 9.48 -26.89 -11.98
N GLN A 121 10.24 -26.27 -12.92
CA GLN A 121 10.24 -24.82 -13.07
C GLN A 121 8.86 -24.31 -13.48
N ASP A 122 8.23 -24.97 -14.44
CA ASP A 122 6.90 -24.61 -14.92
C ASP A 122 5.85 -24.71 -13.79
N ALA A 123 5.88 -25.80 -13.01
CA ALA A 123 5.00 -25.98 -11.86
C ALA A 123 5.25 -24.90 -10.78
N SER A 124 6.53 -24.64 -10.46
CA SER A 124 6.90 -23.62 -9.51
C SER A 124 6.42 -22.22 -9.96
N ASN A 125 6.59 -21.86 -11.22
CA ASN A 125 6.10 -20.60 -11.77
C ASN A 125 4.58 -20.53 -11.75
N TYR A 126 3.87 -21.62 -12.08
CA TYR A 126 2.41 -21.69 -12.03
C TYR A 126 1.90 -21.41 -10.62
N PHE A 127 2.43 -22.09 -9.58
CA PHE A 127 1.97 -21.89 -8.20
C PHE A 127 2.40 -20.57 -7.59
N ARG A 128 3.47 -19.95 -8.09
CA ARG A 128 3.86 -18.60 -7.70
C ARG A 128 2.97 -17.51 -8.33
N GLN A 129 2.40 -17.78 -9.50
CA GLN A 129 1.53 -16.85 -10.21
C GLN A 129 0.05 -17.03 -9.84
N ASN A 130 -0.34 -18.15 -9.25
CA ASN A 130 -1.75 -18.47 -9.04
C ASN A 130 -2.05 -18.87 -7.59
N PRO A 131 -3.09 -18.33 -6.97
CA PRO A 131 -3.84 -17.17 -7.48
C PRO A 131 -3.01 -15.87 -7.41
N HIS A 132 -3.38 -14.86 -8.21
CA HIS A 132 -2.75 -13.54 -8.18
C HIS A 132 -3.79 -12.45 -7.96
N ARG A 133 -3.36 -11.34 -7.36
CA ARG A 133 -4.19 -10.14 -7.19
C ARG A 133 -4.26 -9.38 -8.51
N LEU A 134 -5.41 -8.77 -8.75
CA LEU A 134 -5.61 -7.88 -9.89
C LEU A 134 -5.36 -6.44 -9.44
N HIS A 135 -4.72 -5.66 -10.30
CA HIS A 135 -4.68 -4.22 -10.17
C HIS A 135 -6.03 -3.64 -10.59
N LEU A 136 -6.74 -2.98 -9.67
CA LEU A 136 -8.11 -2.50 -9.89
C LEU A 136 -8.18 -1.18 -10.67
N GLY A 137 -7.05 -0.51 -10.85
CA GLY A 137 -6.94 0.76 -11.58
C GLY A 137 -6.26 1.85 -10.77
N ASN A 138 -5.97 2.96 -11.44
CA ASN A 138 -5.40 4.16 -10.82
C ASN A 138 -6.40 5.32 -10.84
N ILE A 139 -6.40 6.10 -9.77
CA ILE A 139 -7.12 7.35 -9.62
C ILE A 139 -6.09 8.45 -9.37
N GLY A 140 -5.98 9.40 -10.28
CA GLY A 140 -5.02 10.49 -10.19
C GLY A 140 -5.56 11.82 -10.69
N LEU A 141 -4.76 12.86 -10.53
CA LEU A 141 -5.02 14.16 -11.14
C LEU A 141 -4.55 14.15 -12.61
N ASN A 142 -5.22 14.91 -13.48
CA ASN A 142 -4.79 15.08 -14.87
C ASN A 142 -3.64 16.10 -14.96
N LEU A 143 -2.47 15.72 -14.44
CA LEU A 143 -1.24 16.50 -14.46
C LEU A 143 -0.22 15.80 -15.37
N ALA A 144 0.21 16.49 -16.44
CA ALA A 144 1.02 15.85 -17.47
C ALA A 144 2.51 15.75 -17.14
N ASP A 145 3.08 16.77 -16.49
CA ASP A 145 4.52 16.85 -16.27
C ASP A 145 4.88 16.85 -14.77
N PRO A 146 5.44 15.76 -14.24
CA PRO A 146 5.85 15.68 -12.83
C PRO A 146 6.94 16.71 -12.46
N ASN A 147 7.69 17.27 -13.42
CA ASN A 147 8.71 18.27 -13.13
C ASN A 147 8.11 19.63 -12.75
N LEU A 148 6.83 19.86 -13.03
CA LEU A 148 6.11 21.06 -12.60
C LEU A 148 5.58 20.95 -11.15
N VAL A 149 5.71 19.79 -10.53
CA VAL A 149 5.35 19.61 -9.11
C VAL A 149 6.45 20.17 -8.22
N SER A 150 6.07 20.99 -7.27
CA SER A 150 6.98 21.64 -6.33
C SER A 150 6.34 21.85 -4.96
N ASN A 151 7.14 22.22 -3.96
CA ASN A 151 6.67 22.50 -2.60
C ASN A 151 5.86 21.34 -2.00
N ILE A 152 6.31 20.11 -2.25
CA ILE A 152 5.66 18.91 -1.76
C ILE A 152 5.82 18.83 -0.22
N ASP A 153 4.69 18.64 0.45
CA ASP A 153 4.56 18.42 1.89
C ASP A 153 3.49 17.34 2.09
N GLU A 154 3.90 16.07 2.06
CA GLU A 154 3.01 14.94 2.22
C GLU A 154 3.32 14.17 3.50
N THR A 155 2.31 13.86 4.27
CA THR A 155 2.44 13.11 5.52
C THR A 155 1.38 12.02 5.61
N LEU A 156 1.80 10.81 6.01
CA LEU A 156 0.88 9.76 6.47
C LEU A 156 0.80 9.81 8.00
N ASP A 157 -0.36 10.16 8.52
CA ASP A 157 -0.65 10.03 9.94
C ASP A 157 -0.93 8.56 10.28
N LEU A 158 0.04 7.87 10.86
CA LEU A 158 -0.03 6.46 11.23
C LEU A 158 -1.08 6.16 12.30
N TRP A 159 -1.54 7.18 13.04
CA TRP A 159 -2.58 6.99 14.05
C TRP A 159 -3.98 6.95 13.46
N THR A 160 -4.21 7.73 12.43
CA THR A 160 -5.53 7.86 11.78
C THR A 160 -5.61 7.16 10.42
N GLY A 161 -4.48 6.73 9.85
CA GLY A 161 -4.40 6.15 8.51
C GLY A 161 -4.69 7.16 7.39
N LYS A 162 -4.53 8.47 7.65
CA LYS A 162 -4.78 9.54 6.68
C LYS A 162 -3.48 9.96 6.02
N VAL A 163 -3.46 9.99 4.69
CA VAL A 163 -2.48 10.73 3.90
C VAL A 163 -2.99 12.15 3.67
N GLU A 164 -2.14 13.14 3.88
CA GLU A 164 -2.40 14.55 3.59
C GLU A 164 -1.22 15.12 2.80
N SER A 165 -1.48 15.58 1.59
CA SER A 165 -0.48 16.15 0.69
C SER A 165 -0.82 17.59 0.32
N ARG A 166 0.18 18.47 0.38
CA ARG A 166 0.15 19.82 -0.16
C ARG A 166 1.27 19.98 -1.16
N PHE A 167 0.98 20.54 -2.32
CA PHE A 167 1.98 20.78 -3.36
C PHE A 167 1.53 21.88 -4.30
N LYS A 168 2.46 22.33 -5.16
CA LYS A 168 2.16 23.17 -6.31
C LYS A 168 2.36 22.39 -7.60
N TYR A 169 1.52 22.70 -8.60
CA TYR A 169 1.74 22.31 -9.99
C TYR A 169 1.80 23.58 -10.84
N GLY A 170 3.00 23.98 -11.26
CA GLY A 170 3.23 25.32 -11.76
C GLY A 170 2.89 26.37 -10.69
N GLU A 171 1.91 27.22 -10.99
CA GLU A 171 1.45 28.25 -10.05
C GLU A 171 0.24 27.82 -9.21
N GLN A 172 -0.41 26.70 -9.58
CA GLN A 172 -1.63 26.21 -8.93
C GLN A 172 -1.31 25.42 -7.65
N ASN A 173 -2.00 25.76 -6.56
CA ASN A 173 -1.87 25.05 -5.30
C ASN A 173 -2.87 23.90 -5.19
N TYR A 174 -2.44 22.81 -4.61
CA TYR A 174 -3.25 21.62 -4.31
C TYR A 174 -3.13 21.23 -2.85
N HIS A 175 -4.26 20.79 -2.30
CA HIS A 175 -4.33 20.14 -0.99
C HIS A 175 -5.21 18.90 -1.11
N VAL A 176 -4.63 17.73 -0.91
CA VAL A 176 -5.28 16.43 -1.06
C VAL A 176 -5.25 15.69 0.26
N LYS A 177 -6.38 15.12 0.66
CA LYS A 177 -6.51 14.24 1.82
C LYS A 177 -7.10 12.92 1.35
N THR A 178 -6.42 11.82 1.63
CA THR A 178 -6.85 10.48 1.23
C THR A 178 -6.90 9.55 2.43
N VAL A 179 -8.01 8.83 2.56
CA VAL A 179 -8.27 7.87 3.64
C VAL A 179 -8.90 6.60 3.07
N CYS A 180 -8.69 5.48 3.75
CA CYS A 180 -9.45 4.26 3.52
C CYS A 180 -10.45 4.04 4.66
N ASP A 181 -11.66 3.58 4.34
CA ASP A 181 -12.63 3.15 5.33
C ASP A 181 -12.09 1.90 6.06
N PRO A 182 -12.15 1.84 7.40
CA PRO A 182 -11.59 0.72 8.16
C PRO A 182 -12.34 -0.61 7.97
N ASP A 183 -13.62 -0.55 7.59
CA ASP A 183 -14.53 -1.70 7.54
C ASP A 183 -14.96 -2.06 6.11
N LYS A 184 -14.71 -1.18 5.14
CA LYS A 184 -15.13 -1.33 3.74
C LYS A 184 -13.98 -1.06 2.79
N ASP A 185 -13.97 -1.73 1.64
CA ASP A 185 -13.02 -1.49 0.55
C ASP A 185 -13.39 -0.21 -0.22
N VAL A 186 -13.30 0.91 0.48
CA VAL A 186 -13.62 2.25 -0.02
C VAL A 186 -12.47 3.20 0.30
N VAL A 187 -11.96 3.87 -0.70
CA VAL A 187 -11.06 5.02 -0.56
C VAL A 187 -11.85 6.31 -0.81
N ALA A 188 -11.60 7.31 0.01
CA ALA A 188 -12.15 8.64 -0.15
C ALA A 188 -11.02 9.66 -0.23
N SER A 189 -11.10 10.55 -1.22
CA SER A 189 -10.14 11.64 -1.38
C SER A 189 -10.86 12.97 -1.45
N HIS A 190 -10.40 13.94 -0.66
CA HIS A 190 -10.86 15.32 -0.70
C HIS A 190 -9.77 16.17 -1.34
N ILE A 191 -10.10 16.88 -2.41
CA ILE A 191 -9.16 17.66 -3.21
C ILE A 191 -9.59 19.13 -3.18
N GLU A 192 -8.70 20.00 -2.77
CA GLU A 192 -8.84 21.45 -2.81
C GLU A 192 -7.79 22.04 -3.75
N SER A 193 -8.15 23.02 -4.56
CA SER A 193 -7.22 23.76 -5.42
C SER A 193 -7.73 25.16 -5.70
N ASP A 194 -6.82 26.08 -6.01
CA ASP A 194 -7.15 27.44 -6.47
C ASP A 194 -7.38 27.51 -8.00
N GLY A 195 -7.29 26.37 -8.69
CA GLY A 195 -7.59 26.24 -10.13
C GLY A 195 -8.55 25.09 -10.45
N THR A 196 -8.56 24.68 -11.71
CA THR A 196 -9.41 23.57 -12.18
C THR A 196 -8.85 22.24 -11.68
N ILE A 197 -9.76 21.40 -11.17
CA ILE A 197 -9.45 20.03 -10.76
C ILE A 197 -10.00 19.08 -11.82
N GLU A 198 -9.13 18.28 -12.40
CA GLU A 198 -9.50 17.16 -13.28
C GLU A 198 -8.95 15.86 -12.71
N VAL A 199 -9.82 14.85 -12.60
CA VAL A 199 -9.47 13.52 -12.11
C VAL A 199 -9.48 12.54 -13.27
N VAL A 200 -8.45 11.68 -13.34
CA VAL A 200 -8.31 10.63 -14.34
C VAL A 200 -8.43 9.27 -13.67
N LEU A 201 -9.26 8.41 -14.26
CA LEU A 201 -9.36 7.00 -13.93
C LEU A 201 -8.66 6.19 -15.03
N ARG A 202 -7.76 5.29 -14.66
CA ARG A 202 -6.99 4.44 -15.57
C ARG A 202 -7.19 2.99 -15.18
N PHE A 203 -7.51 2.14 -16.13
CA PHE A 203 -7.73 0.72 -15.91
C PHE A 203 -6.75 -0.08 -16.78
N PRO A 204 -5.77 -0.79 -16.18
CA PRO A 204 -4.82 -1.59 -16.92
C PRO A 204 -5.43 -2.94 -17.33
N TYR A 205 -4.82 -3.60 -18.30
CA TYR A 205 -5.08 -5.01 -18.57
C TYR A 205 -4.22 -5.87 -17.62
N PRO A 206 -4.81 -6.72 -16.77
CA PRO A 206 -4.06 -7.56 -15.85
C PRO A 206 -3.31 -8.66 -16.59
N THR A 207 -2.01 -8.83 -16.33
CA THR A 207 -1.15 -9.82 -16.98
C THR A 207 -1.07 -11.15 -16.24
N GLY A 208 -1.44 -11.18 -14.96
CA GLY A 208 -1.27 -12.33 -14.09
C GLY A 208 0.18 -12.65 -13.72
N LYS A 209 1.13 -11.78 -14.03
CA LYS A 209 2.51 -11.92 -13.57
C LYS A 209 2.59 -11.70 -12.05
N HIS A 210 3.55 -12.35 -11.41
CA HIS A 210 3.83 -12.16 -9.98
C HIS A 210 4.98 -11.18 -9.73
N SER A 211 5.45 -10.54 -10.78
CA SER A 211 6.49 -9.52 -10.78
C SER A 211 5.96 -8.23 -11.40
N ASP A 212 6.63 -7.13 -11.18
CA ASP A 212 6.26 -5.80 -11.60
C ASP A 212 4.90 -5.37 -11.00
N ASP A 213 4.20 -4.47 -11.64
CA ASP A 213 2.84 -4.07 -11.28
C ASP A 213 1.75 -5.07 -11.74
N ALA A 214 2.17 -6.18 -12.38
CA ALA A 214 1.31 -7.21 -12.93
C ALA A 214 0.27 -6.69 -13.95
N CYS A 215 0.57 -5.58 -14.61
CA CYS A 215 -0.31 -4.83 -15.51
C CYS A 215 0.31 -4.60 -16.88
N ASP A 216 -0.55 -4.42 -17.88
CA ASP A 216 -0.18 -3.89 -19.19
C ASP A 216 -1.06 -2.68 -19.52
N TRP A 217 -0.47 -1.50 -19.47
CA TRP A 217 -1.14 -0.22 -19.70
C TRP A 217 -1.30 0.10 -21.19
N ASN A 218 -0.76 -0.75 -22.10
CA ASN A 218 -0.82 -0.59 -23.54
C ASN A 218 -1.89 -1.49 -24.20
N GLN A 219 -2.74 -2.14 -23.40
CA GLN A 219 -3.77 -3.08 -23.86
C GLN A 219 -5.19 -2.54 -23.66
N ASP A 220 -5.40 -1.26 -23.78
CA ASP A 220 -6.69 -0.57 -23.55
C ASP A 220 -7.81 -1.16 -24.41
N SER A 221 -7.50 -1.65 -25.63
CA SER A 221 -8.47 -2.28 -26.53
C SER A 221 -9.03 -3.63 -26.03
N ARG A 222 -8.44 -4.22 -24.99
CA ARG A 222 -8.87 -5.52 -24.44
C ARG A 222 -9.97 -5.43 -23.41
N HIS A 223 -10.35 -4.23 -23.00
CA HIS A 223 -11.49 -3.98 -22.13
C HIS A 223 -12.28 -2.75 -22.61
N THR A 224 -13.48 -2.60 -22.08
CA THR A 224 -14.33 -1.43 -22.34
C THR A 224 -14.69 -0.79 -21.01
N THR A 225 -14.52 0.52 -20.92
CA THR A 225 -14.93 1.31 -19.76
C THR A 225 -16.17 2.13 -20.15
N THR A 226 -17.21 2.07 -19.34
CA THR A 226 -18.41 2.91 -19.47
C THR A 226 -18.49 3.81 -18.25
N LEU A 227 -18.64 5.12 -18.50
CA LEU A 227 -18.89 6.10 -17.46
C LEU A 227 -20.37 6.52 -17.52
N GLU A 228 -21.08 6.25 -16.45
CA GLU A 228 -22.46 6.71 -16.27
C GLU A 228 -22.47 7.90 -15.31
N LYS A 229 -23.14 8.98 -15.71
CA LYS A 229 -23.28 10.18 -14.91
C LYS A 229 -24.71 10.32 -14.42
N GLU A 230 -24.90 10.33 -13.11
CA GLU A 230 -26.20 10.50 -12.48
C GLU A 230 -26.29 11.87 -11.79
N GLY A 231 -27.06 12.79 -12.37
CA GLY A 231 -27.25 14.15 -11.86
C GLY A 231 -25.95 14.98 -11.87
N THR A 232 -25.63 15.58 -10.73
CA THR A 232 -24.39 16.34 -10.52
C THR A 232 -23.26 15.49 -9.93
N HIS A 233 -23.54 14.23 -9.66
CA HIS A 233 -22.56 13.23 -9.20
C HIS A 233 -22.22 12.30 -10.36
N ALA A 234 -20.96 11.93 -10.43
CA ALA A 234 -20.46 10.97 -11.41
C ALA A 234 -20.01 9.69 -10.71
#